data_6988140a23b367173c4f8b3bbb8881fc
#
_entry.id   6988140a23b367173c4f8b3bbb8881fc
#
_cell.length_a   1.000
_cell.length_b   1.000
_cell.length_c   1.000
_cell.angle_alpha   90.00
_cell.angle_beta   90.00
_cell.angle_gamma   90.00
#
_symmetry.space_group_name_H-M   'P 1'
#
loop_
_entity.id
_entity.type
_entity.pdbx_description
1 polymer ?
#
loop_
_entity_poly.entity_id
_entity_poly.type
_entity_poly.pdbx_seq_one_letter_code
_entity_poly.pdbx_strand_id
1 'polypeptide(L)'
;MLAKENRVPDVRLSRSLQIPADLASQALGELLRAIAKQEGPWRGFALRVSFGDLHLPDVGYVAVPIHLTVEKNAKEPRVYDITFNAAKLPAAFPGFAGALSVEPGEIGQSELRLSGSYELPLQFFGRLLDAALMPNVAALSLENFIDEIAAACQARVDQREAEFVRYRFLQ
;
A
#
# COMPACT_ATOMS: atom_id res chain seq x y z
N MET A 1 -25.40 -16.81 -24.74
CA MET A 1 -24.61 -17.06 -23.52
C MET A 1 -23.60 -15.92 -23.39
N LEU A 2 -23.96 -14.88 -22.67
CA LEU A 2 -23.10 -13.69 -22.51
C LEU A 2 -22.00 -14.04 -21.52
N ALA A 3 -20.75 -14.00 -21.96
CA ALA A 3 -19.58 -14.09 -21.10
C ALA A 3 -19.70 -12.96 -20.05
N LYS A 4 -19.80 -13.32 -18.77
CA LYS A 4 -19.64 -12.40 -17.67
C LYS A 4 -18.20 -11.87 -17.77
N GLU A 5 -18.02 -10.67 -18.32
CA GLU A 5 -16.78 -9.95 -18.20
C GLU A 5 -16.40 -9.93 -16.72
N ASN A 6 -15.32 -10.60 -16.39
CA ASN A 6 -14.72 -10.59 -15.08
C ASN A 6 -14.12 -9.20 -14.89
N ARG A 7 -14.95 -8.22 -14.53
CA ARG A 7 -14.52 -6.86 -14.30
C ARG A 7 -13.65 -6.89 -13.07
N VAL A 8 -12.35 -6.73 -13.28
CA VAL A 8 -11.37 -6.54 -12.21
C VAL A 8 -11.78 -5.30 -11.43
N PRO A 9 -12.00 -5.39 -10.12
CA PRO A 9 -12.45 -4.24 -9.34
C PRO A 9 -11.43 -3.12 -9.34
N ASP A 10 -11.85 -1.91 -9.70
CA ASP A 10 -11.05 -0.70 -9.59
C ASP A 10 -11.00 -0.23 -8.12
N VAL A 11 -9.81 0.15 -7.69
CA VAL A 11 -9.55 0.70 -6.36
C VAL A 11 -9.05 2.13 -6.50
N ARG A 12 -9.57 3.01 -5.65
CA ARG A 12 -9.06 4.37 -5.48
C ARG A 12 -9.10 4.70 -4.00
N LEU A 13 -7.93 4.79 -3.40
CA LEU A 13 -7.75 5.14 -2.00
C LEU A 13 -6.87 6.37 -1.88
N SER A 14 -7.11 7.19 -0.88
CA SER A 14 -6.27 8.34 -0.58
C SER A 14 -6.06 8.52 0.91
N ARG A 15 -4.92 9.14 1.26
CA ARG A 15 -4.57 9.52 2.63
C ARG A 15 -3.92 10.89 2.64
N SER A 16 -4.41 11.74 3.53
CA SER A 16 -3.82 13.06 3.76
C SER A 16 -2.52 12.92 4.55
N LEU A 17 -1.49 13.64 4.10
CA LEU A 17 -0.21 13.76 4.79
C LEU A 17 -0.05 15.20 5.29
N GLN A 18 0.44 15.37 6.51
CA GLN A 18 0.68 16.68 7.11
C GLN A 18 2.08 17.23 6.72
N ILE A 19 2.43 17.06 5.46
CA ILE A 19 3.70 17.47 4.85
C ILE A 19 3.47 17.99 3.42
N PRO A 20 4.26 18.97 2.95
CA PRO A 20 4.18 19.47 1.59
C PRO A 20 4.42 18.38 0.54
N ALA A 21 3.77 18.50 -0.62
CA ALA A 21 3.81 17.49 -1.68
C ALA A 21 5.23 17.15 -2.18
N ASP A 22 6.13 18.12 -2.20
CA ASP A 22 7.51 17.87 -2.63
C ASP A 22 8.28 17.00 -1.63
N LEU A 23 8.12 17.26 -0.33
CA LEU A 23 8.71 16.44 0.73
C LEU A 23 8.08 15.05 0.77
N ALA A 24 6.76 14.96 0.62
CA ALA A 24 6.04 13.70 0.55
C ALA A 24 6.49 12.86 -0.66
N SER A 25 6.61 13.47 -1.83
CA SER A 25 7.07 12.80 -3.06
C SER A 25 8.51 12.31 -2.94
N GLN A 26 9.39 13.12 -2.30
CA GLN A 26 10.76 12.70 -2.03
C GLN A 26 10.80 11.52 -1.06
N ALA A 27 10.05 11.59 0.05
CA ALA A 27 9.99 10.53 1.05
C ALA A 27 9.44 9.22 0.45
N LEU A 28 8.39 9.30 -0.37
CA LEU A 28 7.84 8.17 -1.09
C LEU A 28 8.88 7.54 -2.04
N GLY A 29 9.56 8.37 -2.84
CA GLY A 29 10.57 7.88 -3.77
C GLY A 29 11.75 7.20 -3.09
N GLU A 30 12.16 7.66 -1.91
CA GLU A 30 13.22 7.02 -1.13
C GLU A 30 12.75 5.72 -0.50
N LEU A 31 11.53 5.72 0.04
CA LEU A 31 10.91 4.52 0.59
C LEU A 31 10.83 3.42 -0.48
N LEU A 32 10.26 3.72 -1.64
CA LEU A 32 10.08 2.76 -2.71
C LEU A 32 11.42 2.26 -3.28
N ARG A 33 12.43 3.14 -3.39
CA ARG A 33 13.79 2.73 -3.78
C ARG A 33 14.45 1.82 -2.75
N ALA A 34 14.23 2.05 -1.47
CA ALA A 34 14.74 1.18 -0.42
C ALA A 34 14.11 -0.21 -0.49
N ILE A 35 12.81 -0.28 -0.78
CA ILE A 35 12.07 -1.53 -0.98
C ILE A 35 12.60 -2.28 -2.20
N ALA A 36 12.73 -1.61 -3.35
CA ALA A 36 13.17 -2.21 -4.61
C ALA A 36 14.61 -2.78 -4.55
N LYS A 37 15.43 -2.32 -3.60
CA LYS A 37 16.79 -2.82 -3.38
C LYS A 37 16.86 -4.06 -2.49
N GLN A 38 15.76 -4.43 -1.83
CA GLN A 38 15.73 -5.61 -0.97
C GLN A 38 15.54 -6.87 -1.81
N GLU A 39 16.39 -7.86 -1.58
CA GLU A 39 16.20 -9.20 -2.13
C GLU A 39 15.16 -9.95 -1.31
N GLY A 40 14.16 -10.52 -2.00
CA GLY A 40 13.14 -11.35 -1.37
C GLY A 40 11.88 -10.59 -0.94
N PRO A 41 10.99 -11.25 -0.19
CA PRO A 41 9.73 -10.65 0.24
C PRO A 41 9.97 -9.49 1.19
N TRP A 42 9.34 -8.36 0.90
CA TRP A 42 9.45 -7.23 1.77
C TRP A 42 8.64 -7.42 3.05
N ARG A 43 9.35 -7.42 4.19
CA ARG A 43 8.76 -7.67 5.51
C ARG A 43 8.29 -6.39 6.21
N GLY A 44 8.66 -5.23 5.69
CA GLY A 44 8.27 -3.93 6.24
C GLY A 44 6.79 -3.61 6.05
N PHE A 45 6.18 -4.15 5.00
CA PHE A 45 4.74 -4.11 4.80
C PHE A 45 4.20 -5.53 4.70
N ALA A 46 3.23 -5.80 5.53
CA ALA A 46 2.49 -7.03 5.46
C ALA A 46 1.04 -6.68 5.12
N LEU A 47 0.44 -7.43 4.22
CA LEU A 47 -1.01 -7.39 4.10
C LEU A 47 -1.59 -7.84 5.43
N ARG A 48 -2.24 -6.93 6.15
CA ARG A 48 -2.82 -7.19 7.46
C ARG A 48 -4.33 -7.17 7.36
N VAL A 49 -4.95 -8.18 7.90
CA VAL A 49 -6.40 -8.25 8.07
C VAL A 49 -6.68 -8.78 9.46
N SER A 50 -7.42 -8.02 10.25
CA SER A 50 -7.95 -8.48 11.53
C SER A 50 -9.21 -9.31 11.29
N PHE A 51 -9.37 -10.39 12.02
CA PHE A 51 -10.61 -11.16 11.97
C PHE A 51 -11.79 -10.36 12.54
N GLY A 52 -11.57 -9.44 13.48
CA GLY A 52 -12.58 -8.51 13.97
C GLY A 52 -13.13 -7.60 12.87
N ASP A 53 -12.27 -7.11 11.95
CA ASP A 53 -12.67 -6.30 10.79
C ASP A 53 -13.57 -7.07 9.83
N LEU A 54 -13.49 -8.39 9.84
CA LEU A 54 -14.33 -9.30 9.04
C LEU A 54 -15.59 -9.76 9.78
N HIS A 55 -15.89 -9.18 10.96
CA HIS A 55 -17.00 -9.60 11.81
C HIS A 55 -16.93 -11.08 12.27
N LEU A 56 -15.73 -11.64 12.24
CA LEU A 56 -15.44 -12.96 12.79
C LEU A 56 -15.02 -12.82 14.27
N PRO A 57 -15.11 -13.90 15.06
CA PRO A 57 -14.58 -13.88 16.43
C PRO A 57 -13.14 -13.39 16.44
N ASP A 58 -12.82 -12.46 17.34
CA ASP A 58 -11.50 -11.82 17.40
C ASP A 58 -10.45 -12.82 17.87
N VAL A 59 -9.86 -13.52 16.93
CA VAL A 59 -8.77 -14.49 17.14
C VAL A 59 -7.40 -13.96 16.68
N GLY A 60 -7.30 -12.65 16.44
CA GLY A 60 -6.05 -11.99 16.04
C GLY A 60 -6.07 -11.42 14.63
N TYR A 61 -4.89 -11.25 14.05
CA TYR A 61 -4.69 -10.74 12.70
C TYR A 61 -3.79 -11.66 11.88
N VAL A 62 -3.97 -11.66 10.57
CA VAL A 62 -3.06 -12.32 9.63
C VAL A 62 -2.21 -11.24 8.98
N ALA A 63 -0.88 -11.40 9.06
CA ALA A 63 0.09 -10.55 8.39
C ALA A 63 0.90 -11.38 7.40
N VAL A 64 0.88 -11.01 6.13
CA VAL A 64 1.58 -11.73 5.07
C VAL A 64 2.54 -10.77 4.36
N PRO A 65 3.86 -11.09 4.33
CA PRO A 65 4.83 -10.33 3.56
C PRO A 65 4.45 -10.28 2.08
N ILE A 66 4.82 -9.20 1.40
CA ILE A 66 4.54 -9.04 -0.03
C ILE A 66 5.82 -9.00 -0.86
N HIS A 67 5.73 -9.47 -2.09
CA HIS A 67 6.67 -9.14 -3.16
C HIS A 67 6.15 -7.88 -3.84
N LEU A 68 6.88 -6.79 -3.71
CA LEU A 68 6.53 -5.51 -4.30
C LEU A 68 7.50 -5.17 -5.42
N THR A 69 6.98 -4.95 -6.62
CA THR A 69 7.71 -4.39 -7.74
C THR A 69 7.33 -2.93 -7.91
N VAL A 70 8.31 -2.08 -8.13
CA VAL A 70 8.12 -0.63 -8.26
C VAL A 70 8.84 -0.15 -9.51
N GLU A 71 8.12 0.55 -10.36
CA GLU A 71 8.66 1.22 -11.53
C GLU A 71 8.32 2.72 -11.46
N LYS A 72 9.32 3.59 -11.65
CA LYS A 72 9.07 5.02 -11.73
C LYS A 72 8.44 5.35 -13.06
N ASN A 73 7.30 6.04 -13.04
CA ASN A 73 6.66 6.49 -14.28
C ASN A 73 7.55 7.51 -15.00
N ALA A 74 7.86 7.23 -16.29
CA ALA A 74 8.77 8.08 -17.07
C ALA A 74 8.15 9.44 -17.46
N LYS A 75 6.83 9.54 -17.51
CA LYS A 75 6.09 10.74 -17.90
C LYS A 75 5.71 11.61 -16.71
N GLU A 76 5.46 10.98 -15.57
CA GLU A 76 4.95 11.63 -14.35
C GLU A 76 5.88 11.35 -13.17
N PRO A 77 6.81 12.28 -12.82
CA PRO A 77 7.87 12.02 -11.84
C PRO A 77 7.37 11.79 -10.41
N ARG A 78 6.12 12.10 -10.12
CA ARG A 78 5.47 11.87 -8.82
C ARG A 78 4.61 10.61 -8.78
N VAL A 79 4.59 9.83 -9.87
CA VAL A 79 3.82 8.60 -10.01
C VAL A 79 4.77 7.40 -10.05
N TYR A 80 4.42 6.37 -9.33
CA TYR A 80 5.13 5.11 -9.29
C TYR A 80 4.15 3.98 -9.63
N ASP A 81 4.45 3.26 -10.69
CA ASP A 81 3.71 2.06 -11.04
C ASP A 81 4.15 0.95 -10.09
N ILE A 82 3.19 0.28 -9.47
CA ILE A 82 3.44 -0.76 -8.48
C ILE A 82 2.64 -2.02 -8.79
N THR A 83 3.28 -3.15 -8.55
CA THR A 83 2.59 -4.44 -8.49
C THR A 83 3.00 -5.16 -7.23
N PHE A 84 2.08 -5.82 -6.57
CA PHE A 84 2.43 -6.68 -5.45
C PHE A 84 1.59 -7.95 -5.39
N ASN A 85 2.20 -8.98 -4.82
CA ASN A 85 1.57 -10.26 -4.52
C ASN A 85 2.01 -10.72 -3.13
N ALA A 86 1.14 -11.46 -2.45
CA ALA A 86 1.51 -12.08 -1.18
C ALA A 86 2.66 -13.08 -1.38
N ALA A 87 3.69 -12.97 -0.55
CA ALA A 87 4.84 -13.87 -0.59
C ALA A 87 4.53 -15.27 -0.06
N LYS A 88 3.51 -15.37 0.78
CA LYS A 88 2.97 -16.63 1.30
C LYS A 88 1.47 -16.62 1.09
N LEU A 89 0.92 -17.79 0.77
CA LEU A 89 -0.51 -17.95 0.49
C LEU A 89 -1.01 -17.01 -0.63
N PRO A 90 -0.35 -16.93 -1.81
CA PRO A 90 -0.74 -16.01 -2.87
C PRO A 90 -2.17 -16.26 -3.35
N ALA A 91 -2.68 -17.46 -3.15
CA ALA A 91 -4.06 -17.81 -3.47
C ALA A 91 -5.09 -17.30 -2.44
N ALA A 92 -4.67 -16.80 -1.26
CA ALA A 92 -5.55 -16.28 -0.22
C ALA A 92 -5.60 -14.74 -0.16
N PHE A 93 -4.63 -14.07 -0.78
CA PHE A 93 -4.56 -12.62 -0.81
C PHE A 93 -4.61 -12.08 -2.23
N PRO A 94 -5.25 -10.94 -2.46
CA PRO A 94 -5.34 -10.35 -3.79
C PRO A 94 -3.96 -9.92 -4.28
N GLY A 95 -3.69 -10.15 -5.56
CA GLY A 95 -2.65 -9.44 -6.28
C GLY A 95 -3.14 -8.05 -6.66
N PHE A 96 -2.27 -7.06 -6.64
CA PHE A 96 -2.58 -5.68 -7.00
C PHE A 96 -1.64 -5.18 -8.09
N ALA A 97 -2.21 -4.43 -9.04
CA ALA A 97 -1.47 -3.69 -10.04
C ALA A 97 -2.06 -2.28 -10.18
N GLY A 98 -1.21 -1.26 -10.10
CA GLY A 98 -1.69 0.12 -10.14
C GLY A 98 -0.57 1.12 -9.92
N ALA A 99 -0.94 2.29 -9.39
CA ALA A 99 -0.02 3.40 -9.18
C ALA A 99 -0.17 4.01 -7.78
N LEU A 100 0.96 4.42 -7.23
CA LEU A 100 1.05 5.34 -6.10
C LEU A 100 1.46 6.72 -6.60
N SER A 101 0.75 7.75 -6.16
CA SER A 101 1.07 9.15 -6.49
C SER A 101 0.94 10.04 -5.28
N VAL A 102 1.65 11.19 -5.34
CA VAL A 102 1.50 12.27 -4.37
C VAL A 102 0.99 13.51 -5.09
N GLU A 103 -0.11 14.04 -4.60
CA GLU A 103 -0.71 15.27 -5.13
C GLU A 103 -0.65 16.40 -4.09
N PRO A 104 -0.56 17.66 -4.53
CA PRO A 104 -0.69 18.80 -3.63
C PRO A 104 -2.07 18.81 -2.97
N GLY A 105 -2.10 19.01 -1.65
CA GLY A 105 -3.31 19.25 -0.86
C GLY A 105 -3.45 20.72 -0.50
N GLU A 106 -3.99 20.98 0.69
CA GLU A 106 -4.00 22.32 1.29
C GLU A 106 -2.57 22.79 1.63
N ILE A 107 -2.44 24.07 2.03
CA ILE A 107 -1.13 24.64 2.36
C ILE A 107 -0.43 23.82 3.44
N GLY A 108 0.75 23.30 3.11
CA GLY A 108 1.54 22.44 4.02
C GLY A 108 1.10 20.97 4.04
N GLN A 109 0.14 20.59 3.23
CA GLN A 109 -0.39 19.23 3.16
C GLN A 109 -0.22 18.63 1.76
N SER A 110 -0.34 17.31 1.70
CA SER A 110 -0.41 16.57 0.45
C SER A 110 -1.33 15.37 0.58
N GLU A 111 -1.65 14.77 -0.54
CA GLU A 111 -2.49 13.59 -0.62
C GLU A 111 -1.73 12.45 -1.29
N LEU A 112 -1.55 11.35 -0.57
CA LEU A 112 -1.06 10.10 -1.12
C LEU A 112 -2.23 9.35 -1.73
N ARG A 113 -2.14 8.95 -2.99
CA ARG A 113 -3.16 8.21 -3.71
C ARG A 113 -2.68 6.86 -4.19
N LEU A 114 -3.53 5.86 -4.00
CA LEU A 114 -3.38 4.52 -4.56
C LEU A 114 -4.53 4.30 -5.54
N SER A 115 -4.21 4.01 -6.79
CA SER A 115 -5.19 3.70 -7.81
C SER A 115 -4.77 2.48 -8.61
N GLY A 116 -5.69 1.61 -8.95
CA GLY A 116 -5.39 0.42 -9.70
C GLY A 116 -6.47 -0.63 -9.59
N SER A 117 -6.09 -1.85 -9.86
CA SER A 117 -7.00 -3.00 -9.83
C SER A 117 -6.40 -4.14 -9.03
N TYR A 118 -7.25 -4.97 -8.46
CA TYR A 118 -6.82 -6.19 -7.79
C TYR A 118 -7.51 -7.41 -8.36
N GLU A 119 -6.77 -8.51 -8.38
CA GLU A 119 -7.26 -9.81 -8.80
C GLU A 119 -7.56 -10.66 -7.57
N LEU A 120 -8.82 -11.12 -7.48
CA LEU A 120 -9.19 -12.08 -6.44
C LEU A 120 -8.71 -13.47 -6.86
N PRO A 121 -8.03 -14.21 -5.98
CA PRO A 121 -7.57 -15.55 -6.29
C PRO A 121 -8.76 -16.50 -6.42
N LEU A 122 -9.02 -16.98 -7.64
CA LEU A 122 -10.16 -17.85 -7.98
C LEU A 122 -10.08 -19.26 -7.37
N GLN A 123 -8.94 -19.68 -6.84
CA GLN A 123 -8.71 -21.06 -6.41
C GLN A 123 -9.16 -21.38 -4.98
N PHE A 124 -9.59 -20.39 -4.20
CA PHE A 124 -9.96 -20.58 -2.79
C PHE A 124 -11.46 -20.78 -2.52
N PHE A 125 -12.27 -20.90 -3.56
CA PHE A 125 -13.73 -21.06 -3.45
C PHE A 125 -14.21 -22.36 -2.76
N GLY A 126 -13.35 -23.05 -2.02
CA GLY A 126 -13.76 -24.39 -1.57
C GLY A 126 -13.65 -24.71 -0.08
N ARG A 127 -12.82 -24.05 0.74
CA ARG A 127 -12.57 -24.63 2.08
C ARG A 127 -12.31 -23.72 3.29
N LEU A 128 -12.01 -22.42 3.17
CA LEU A 128 -11.60 -21.63 4.35
C LEU A 128 -12.19 -20.22 4.49
N LEU A 129 -12.67 -19.60 3.44
CA LEU A 129 -13.34 -18.28 3.53
C LEU A 129 -14.54 -18.28 2.58
N ASP A 130 -15.66 -17.80 3.08
CA ASP A 130 -16.83 -17.56 2.26
C ASP A 130 -16.49 -16.57 1.13
N ALA A 131 -16.89 -16.87 -0.10
CA ALA A 131 -16.67 -16.00 -1.27
C ALA A 131 -17.19 -14.56 -1.04
N ALA A 132 -18.13 -14.38 -0.13
CA ALA A 132 -18.66 -13.08 0.29
C ALA A 132 -17.67 -12.25 1.11
N LEU A 133 -16.67 -12.84 1.76
CA LEU A 133 -15.69 -12.15 2.60
C LEU A 133 -14.46 -11.68 1.80
N MET A 134 -14.17 -12.28 0.66
CA MET A 134 -12.96 -11.98 -0.12
C MET A 134 -12.84 -10.51 -0.59
N PRO A 135 -13.92 -9.85 -1.05
CA PRO A 135 -13.84 -8.43 -1.39
C PRO A 135 -13.47 -7.55 -0.20
N ASN A 136 -13.94 -7.89 1.00
CA ASN A 136 -13.61 -7.16 2.23
C ASN A 136 -12.15 -7.38 2.62
N VAL A 137 -11.62 -8.60 2.51
CA VAL A 137 -10.20 -8.89 2.74
C VAL A 137 -9.33 -8.05 1.81
N ALA A 138 -9.68 -7.98 0.52
CA ALA A 138 -8.94 -7.19 -0.45
C ALA A 138 -8.97 -5.71 -0.11
N ALA A 139 -10.14 -5.14 0.16
CA ALA A 139 -10.31 -3.74 0.50
C ALA A 139 -9.49 -3.37 1.75
N LEU A 140 -9.67 -4.11 2.84
CA LEU A 140 -8.95 -3.87 4.11
C LEU A 140 -7.43 -4.03 3.96
N SER A 141 -6.97 -5.00 3.16
CA SER A 141 -5.54 -5.17 2.90
C SER A 141 -4.95 -3.97 2.17
N LEU A 142 -5.67 -3.39 1.20
CA LEU A 142 -5.24 -2.22 0.45
C LEU A 142 -5.31 -0.93 1.29
N GLU A 143 -6.32 -0.79 2.14
CA GLU A 143 -6.40 0.30 3.10
C GLU A 143 -5.23 0.27 4.07
N ASN A 144 -4.95 -0.87 4.69
CA ASN A 144 -3.79 -1.03 5.56
C ASN A 144 -2.47 -0.76 4.83
N PHE A 145 -2.35 -1.18 3.57
CA PHE A 145 -1.17 -0.92 2.75
C PHE A 145 -0.93 0.58 2.56
N ILE A 146 -1.95 1.35 2.14
CA ILE A 146 -1.78 2.80 1.95
C ILE A 146 -1.53 3.53 3.27
N ASP A 147 -2.13 3.07 4.38
CA ASP A 147 -1.90 3.63 5.71
C ASP A 147 -0.44 3.45 6.15
N GLU A 148 0.12 2.27 5.93
CA GLU A 148 1.53 1.99 6.26
C GLU A 148 2.49 2.83 5.39
N ILE A 149 2.21 3.00 4.10
CA ILE A 149 3.00 3.87 3.22
C ILE A 149 2.92 5.33 3.70
N ALA A 150 1.73 5.82 4.01
CA ALA A 150 1.52 7.17 4.50
C ALA A 150 2.30 7.43 5.79
N ALA A 151 2.17 6.54 6.77
CA ALA A 151 2.89 6.61 8.03
C ALA A 151 4.41 6.57 7.84
N ALA A 152 4.92 5.72 6.94
CA ALA A 152 6.35 5.64 6.64
C ALA A 152 6.88 6.90 5.95
N CYS A 153 6.10 7.54 5.07
CA CYS A 153 6.46 8.82 4.46
C CYS A 153 6.53 9.94 5.51
N GLN A 154 5.53 10.04 6.38
CA GLN A 154 5.49 11.03 7.46
C GLN A 154 6.70 10.87 8.38
N ALA A 155 6.95 9.66 8.88
CA ALA A 155 8.06 9.38 9.78
C ALA A 155 9.44 9.73 9.20
N ARG A 156 9.64 9.56 7.88
CA ARG A 156 10.89 9.94 7.21
C ARG A 156 11.12 11.46 7.21
N VAL A 157 10.07 12.23 7.02
CA VAL A 157 10.16 13.70 7.03
C VAL A 157 10.40 14.17 8.45
N ASP A 158 9.65 13.68 9.43
CA ASP A 158 9.80 14.04 10.85
C ASP A 158 11.22 13.73 11.35
N GLN A 159 11.79 12.58 10.96
CA GLN A 159 13.16 12.22 11.32
C GLN A 159 14.19 13.22 10.77
N ARG A 160 14.04 13.66 9.52
CA ARG A 160 14.95 14.66 8.93
C ARG A 160 14.85 16.01 9.59
N GLU A 161 13.65 16.44 9.93
CA GLU A 161 13.46 17.70 10.67
C GLU A 161 14.12 17.63 12.04
N ALA A 162 13.97 16.52 12.75
CA ALA A 162 14.62 16.30 14.03
C ALA A 162 16.16 16.30 13.93
N GLU A 163 16.72 15.69 12.88
CA GLU A 163 18.16 15.71 12.62
C GLU A 163 18.65 17.15 12.31
N PHE A 164 17.93 17.90 11.48
CA PHE A 164 18.27 19.28 11.13
C PHE A 164 18.27 20.20 12.36
N VAL A 165 17.26 20.05 13.23
CA VAL A 165 17.18 20.80 14.49
C VAL A 165 18.40 20.49 15.39
N ARG A 166 18.77 19.21 15.54
CA ARG A 166 19.94 18.81 16.33
C ARG A 166 21.24 19.46 15.83
N TYR A 167 21.47 19.47 14.52
CA TYR A 167 22.67 20.10 13.94
C TYR A 167 22.72 21.59 14.18
N ARG A 168 21.59 22.27 14.24
CA ARG A 168 21.51 23.72 14.42
C ARG A 168 21.79 24.16 15.87
N PHE A 169 21.56 23.28 16.84
CA PHE A 169 21.82 23.57 18.27
C PHE A 169 23.18 23.06 18.76
N LEU A 170 23.95 22.37 17.94
CA LEU A 170 25.30 21.90 18.29
C LEU A 170 26.44 22.82 17.74
N GLN A 171 26.08 23.91 17.05
CA GLN A 171 27.00 24.97 16.64
C GLN A 171 26.82 26.23 17.52
#